data_863d4e832846080cc4a35b6f94d251f0
#
_entry.id   863d4e832846080cc4a35b6f94d251f0
#
_cell.length_a   1.000
_cell.length_b   1.000
_cell.length_c   1.000
_cell.angle_alpha   90.00
_cell.angle_beta   90.00
_cell.angle_gamma   90.00
#
_symmetry.space_group_name_H-M   'P 1'
#
loop_
_entity.id
_entity.type
_entity.pdbx_description
1 polymer ?
#
loop_
_entity_poly.entity_id
_entity_poly.type
_entity_poly.pdbx_seq_one_letter_code
_entity_poly.pdbx_strand_id
1 'polypeptide(L)'
;KGLDPSVWVAEDSILALPDIRNIYTKDIAPNLETDMPVIVTGDFNSCSHLDWTERAKPLHHGYGPVAFPASRYMLENGFKDSFREKNPDEVAYQGGTVAAIYGQMQMSRIDFIYYKGGLKVLSSKIVRTAPEIDYVWASDHAAVLTVFEVE
;
A
#
# COMPACT_ATOMS: atom_id res chain seq x y z
N LYS A 1 8.31 12.07 -23.94
CA LYS A 1 7.29 11.02 -24.19
C LYS A 1 7.11 10.32 -22.86
N GLY A 2 5.88 10.37 -22.28
CA GLY A 2 5.58 9.66 -21.04
C GLY A 2 5.66 8.13 -21.23
N LEU A 3 5.94 7.41 -20.14
CA LEU A 3 5.91 5.96 -20.15
C LEU A 3 4.45 5.47 -20.30
N ASP A 4 4.24 4.46 -21.10
CA ASP A 4 2.94 3.78 -21.19
C ASP A 4 2.66 3.07 -19.85
N PRO A 5 1.46 3.22 -19.25
CA PRO A 5 1.09 2.51 -18.02
C PRO A 5 1.28 0.98 -18.07
N SER A 6 1.21 0.38 -19.25
CA SER A 6 1.48 -1.06 -19.44
C SER A 6 2.91 -1.46 -19.07
N VAL A 7 3.86 -0.55 -19.14
CA VAL A 7 5.25 -0.79 -18.73
C VAL A 7 5.31 -1.02 -17.22
N TRP A 8 4.61 -0.22 -16.42
CA TRP A 8 4.57 -0.38 -14.96
C TRP A 8 3.89 -1.68 -14.54
N VAL A 9 2.82 -2.08 -15.25
CA VAL A 9 2.17 -3.38 -15.03
C VAL A 9 3.13 -4.53 -15.36
N ALA A 10 3.90 -4.40 -16.43
CA ALA A 10 4.90 -5.41 -16.81
C ALA A 10 6.05 -5.50 -15.80
N GLU A 11 6.58 -4.36 -15.35
CA GLU A 11 7.61 -4.31 -14.31
C GLU A 11 7.13 -4.93 -13.00
N ASP A 12 5.96 -4.55 -12.52
CA ASP A 12 5.35 -5.10 -11.30
C ASP A 12 5.14 -6.61 -11.39
N SER A 13 4.76 -7.10 -12.58
CA SER A 13 4.58 -8.54 -12.86
C SER A 13 5.89 -9.33 -12.78
N ILE A 14 7.02 -8.68 -13.02
CA ILE A 14 8.34 -9.34 -13.03
C ILE A 14 9.07 -9.14 -11.71
N LEU A 15 8.92 -7.98 -11.06
CA LEU A 15 9.67 -7.60 -9.87
C LEU A 15 8.89 -7.90 -8.58
N ALA A 16 7.80 -7.19 -8.34
CA ALA A 16 7.09 -7.26 -7.07
C ALA A 16 6.18 -8.49 -6.94
N LEU A 17 5.40 -8.79 -7.97
CA LEU A 17 4.41 -9.87 -7.91
C LEU A 17 5.01 -11.26 -7.61
N PRO A 18 6.17 -11.68 -8.19
CA PRO A 18 6.77 -12.98 -7.87
C PRO A 18 7.17 -13.11 -6.40
N ASP A 19 7.72 -12.04 -5.81
CA ASP A 19 8.13 -12.04 -4.41
C ASP A 19 6.89 -12.10 -3.50
N ILE A 20 5.86 -11.32 -3.78
CA ILE A 20 4.59 -11.37 -3.04
C ILE A 20 3.94 -12.74 -3.13
N ARG A 21 3.91 -13.37 -4.30
CA ARG A 21 3.40 -14.74 -4.47
C ARG A 21 4.19 -15.76 -3.68
N ASN A 22 5.50 -15.63 -3.67
CA ASN A 22 6.38 -16.54 -2.93
C ASN A 22 6.13 -16.42 -1.42
N ILE A 23 6.12 -15.21 -0.87
CA ILE A 23 5.80 -14.93 0.54
C ILE A 23 4.38 -15.42 0.86
N TYR A 24 3.41 -15.12 0.00
CA TYR A 24 2.05 -15.59 0.20
C TYR A 24 1.97 -17.10 0.32
N THR A 25 2.57 -17.82 -0.63
CA THR A 25 2.48 -19.28 -0.69
C THR A 25 3.21 -19.96 0.48
N LYS A 26 4.38 -19.44 0.87
CA LYS A 26 5.23 -20.08 1.88
C LYS A 26 4.87 -19.68 3.31
N ASP A 27 4.53 -18.41 3.51
CA ASP A 27 4.48 -17.83 4.85
C ASP A 27 3.06 -17.40 5.25
N ILE A 28 2.24 -16.95 4.29
CA ILE A 28 0.91 -16.42 4.59
C ILE A 28 -0.16 -17.51 4.50
N ALA A 29 -0.27 -18.18 3.35
CA ALA A 29 -1.36 -19.14 3.10
C ALA A 29 -1.43 -20.27 4.15
N PRO A 30 -0.31 -20.84 4.63
CA PRO A 30 -0.37 -21.88 5.68
C PRO A 30 -0.95 -21.37 7.01
N ASN A 31 -0.91 -20.06 7.26
CA ASN A 31 -1.43 -19.45 8.49
C ASN A 31 -2.87 -18.95 8.36
N LEU A 32 -3.49 -19.03 7.18
CA LEU A 32 -4.88 -18.61 6.96
C LEU A 32 -5.92 -19.65 7.39
N GLU A 33 -5.51 -20.86 7.72
CA GLU A 33 -6.39 -21.95 8.15
C GLU A 33 -6.81 -21.84 9.63
N THR A 34 -6.38 -20.78 10.31
CA THR A 34 -6.72 -20.50 11.71
C THR A 34 -7.80 -19.42 11.79
N ASP A 35 -8.54 -19.39 12.90
CA ASP A 35 -9.50 -18.31 13.20
C ASP A 35 -8.80 -17.00 13.59
N MET A 36 -7.47 -16.99 13.62
CA MET A 36 -6.68 -15.82 13.98
C MET A 36 -6.61 -14.83 12.81
N PRO A 37 -6.77 -13.54 13.07
CA PRO A 37 -6.56 -12.52 12.04
C PRO A 37 -5.08 -12.49 11.60
N VAL A 38 -4.86 -12.28 10.32
CA VAL A 38 -3.52 -12.18 9.73
C VAL A 38 -3.28 -10.76 9.24
N ILE A 39 -2.16 -10.19 9.65
CA ILE A 39 -1.70 -8.86 9.20
C ILE A 39 -0.39 -9.04 8.45
N VAL A 40 -0.30 -8.45 7.26
CA VAL A 40 0.89 -8.43 6.41
C VAL A 40 1.33 -6.99 6.22
N THR A 41 2.56 -6.68 6.62
CA THR A 41 3.10 -5.32 6.57
C THR A 41 4.43 -5.29 5.83
N GLY A 42 4.71 -4.19 5.14
CA GLY A 42 6.03 -3.96 4.53
C GLY A 42 6.01 -2.99 3.37
N ASP A 43 7.22 -2.74 2.87
CA ASP A 43 7.44 -2.11 1.57
C ASP A 43 7.26 -3.17 0.48
N PHE A 44 6.28 -2.96 -0.38
CA PHE A 44 5.96 -3.88 -1.49
C PHE A 44 6.71 -3.51 -2.77
N ASN A 45 7.43 -2.37 -2.78
CA ASN A 45 8.05 -1.81 -3.98
C ASN A 45 7.10 -1.76 -5.20
N SER A 46 5.82 -1.71 -4.94
CA SER A 46 4.72 -1.68 -5.91
C SER A 46 3.66 -0.71 -5.45
N CYS A 47 3.07 0.04 -6.35
CA CYS A 47 1.94 0.90 -6.06
C CYS A 47 0.64 0.11 -5.89
N SER A 48 -0.40 0.76 -5.37
CA SER A 48 -1.73 0.17 -5.29
C SER A 48 -2.58 0.53 -6.51
N HIS A 49 -3.23 -0.48 -7.09
CA HIS A 49 -4.26 -0.25 -8.11
C HIS A 49 -5.45 0.57 -7.58
N LEU A 50 -5.65 0.60 -6.26
CA LEU A 50 -6.68 1.42 -5.61
C LEU A 50 -6.34 2.91 -5.57
N ASP A 51 -5.08 3.26 -5.79
CA ASP A 51 -4.58 4.65 -5.81
C ASP A 51 -4.48 5.19 -7.24
N TRP A 52 -4.27 4.30 -8.21
CA TRP A 52 -4.09 4.64 -9.62
C TRP A 52 -5.37 4.40 -10.42
N THR A 53 -6.39 5.18 -10.10
CA THR A 53 -7.72 5.11 -10.72
C THR A 53 -7.87 6.11 -11.87
N GLU A 54 -8.98 6.06 -12.59
CA GLU A 54 -9.32 7.06 -13.60
C GLU A 54 -9.42 8.47 -12.98
N ARG A 55 -9.98 8.60 -11.78
CA ARG A 55 -10.11 9.88 -11.05
C ARG A 55 -8.76 10.45 -10.63
N ALA A 56 -7.82 9.58 -10.29
CA ALA A 56 -6.50 9.97 -9.80
C ALA A 56 -5.51 10.37 -10.91
N LYS A 57 -5.85 10.22 -12.20
CA LYS A 57 -5.00 10.60 -13.32
C LYS A 57 -4.31 11.96 -13.19
N PRO A 58 -4.98 13.05 -12.77
CA PRO A 58 -4.32 14.35 -12.63
C PRO A 58 -3.16 14.33 -11.61
N LEU A 59 -3.23 13.45 -10.61
CA LEU A 59 -2.19 13.28 -9.58
C LEU A 59 -0.99 12.48 -10.10
N HIS A 60 -1.19 11.71 -11.16
CA HIS A 60 -0.21 10.82 -11.76
C HIS A 60 0.20 11.30 -13.17
N HIS A 61 0.32 12.62 -13.36
CA HIS A 61 0.73 13.24 -14.63
C HIS A 61 -0.13 12.85 -15.84
N GLY A 62 -1.39 12.50 -15.61
CA GLY A 62 -2.34 12.08 -16.65
C GLY A 62 -2.30 10.58 -16.96
N TYR A 63 -1.50 9.79 -16.23
CA TYR A 63 -1.44 8.33 -16.40
C TYR A 63 -2.46 7.61 -15.53
N GLY A 64 -2.92 6.47 -16.00
CA GLY A 64 -3.86 5.57 -15.30
C GLY A 64 -5.15 5.35 -16.11
N PRO A 65 -6.04 4.47 -15.62
CA PRO A 65 -5.83 3.64 -14.44
C PRO A 65 -4.72 2.62 -14.64
N VAL A 66 -4.05 2.22 -13.55
CA VAL A 66 -3.00 1.18 -13.59
C VAL A 66 -3.36 0.05 -12.64
N ALA A 67 -3.49 -1.15 -13.18
CA ALA A 67 -3.87 -2.35 -12.45
C ALA A 67 -2.63 -3.08 -11.91
N PHE A 68 -1.92 -2.49 -10.94
CA PHE A 68 -0.72 -3.09 -10.34
C PHE A 68 -0.98 -4.51 -9.86
N PRO A 69 -0.30 -5.52 -10.44
CA PRO A 69 -0.57 -6.92 -10.15
C PRO A 69 -0.31 -7.35 -8.71
N ALA A 70 0.74 -6.83 -8.06
CA ALA A 70 1.08 -7.18 -6.70
C ALA A 70 -0.02 -6.77 -5.70
N SER A 71 -0.51 -5.54 -5.79
CA SER A 71 -1.60 -5.07 -4.91
C SER A 71 -2.93 -5.77 -5.21
N ARG A 72 -3.23 -6.04 -6.49
CA ARG A 72 -4.41 -6.82 -6.86
C ARG A 72 -4.35 -8.22 -6.30
N TYR A 73 -3.20 -8.88 -6.37
CA TYR A 73 -3.03 -10.23 -5.85
C TYR A 73 -3.37 -10.34 -4.37
N MET A 74 -2.99 -9.36 -3.54
CA MET A 74 -3.36 -9.34 -2.13
C MET A 74 -4.88 -9.28 -1.94
N LEU A 75 -5.58 -8.40 -2.66
CA LEU A 75 -7.03 -8.27 -2.55
C LEU A 75 -7.77 -9.49 -3.11
N GLU A 76 -7.32 -10.05 -4.22
CA GLU A 76 -7.87 -11.27 -4.83
C GLU A 76 -7.76 -12.50 -3.90
N ASN A 77 -6.77 -12.49 -2.99
CA ASN A 77 -6.61 -13.48 -1.93
C ASN A 77 -7.36 -13.11 -0.62
N GLY A 78 -8.24 -12.11 -0.67
CA GLY A 78 -9.15 -11.74 0.40
C GLY A 78 -8.55 -10.85 1.47
N PHE A 79 -7.37 -10.30 1.25
CA PHE A 79 -6.82 -9.25 2.11
C PHE A 79 -7.48 -7.89 1.81
N LYS A 80 -7.55 -7.04 2.82
CA LYS A 80 -7.98 -5.67 2.73
C LYS A 80 -6.80 -4.72 2.97
N ASP A 81 -6.76 -3.61 2.27
CA ASP A 81 -5.82 -2.52 2.49
C ASP A 81 -6.38 -1.60 3.58
N SER A 82 -5.76 -1.62 4.76
CA SER A 82 -6.27 -0.88 5.93
C SER A 82 -6.31 0.63 5.73
N PHE A 83 -5.33 1.17 5.00
CA PHE A 83 -5.31 2.61 4.71
C PHE A 83 -6.44 3.00 3.76
N ARG A 84 -6.60 2.27 2.66
CA ARG A 84 -7.62 2.60 1.66
C ARG A 84 -9.04 2.29 2.14
N GLU A 85 -9.22 1.29 3.00
CA GLU A 85 -10.52 1.05 3.64
C GLU A 85 -10.95 2.23 4.51
N LYS A 86 -10.03 2.83 5.26
CA LYS A 86 -10.34 3.98 6.13
C LYS A 86 -10.40 5.30 5.38
N ASN A 87 -9.65 5.42 4.29
CA ASN A 87 -9.53 6.62 3.48
C ASN A 87 -9.93 6.30 2.02
N PRO A 88 -11.21 6.05 1.72
CA PRO A 88 -11.64 5.52 0.43
C PRO A 88 -11.51 6.50 -0.75
N ASP A 89 -11.36 7.78 -0.49
CA ASP A 89 -11.14 8.80 -1.53
C ASP A 89 -9.63 8.93 -1.80
N GLU A 90 -9.16 8.28 -2.86
CA GLU A 90 -7.77 8.24 -3.26
C GLU A 90 -7.21 9.59 -3.73
N VAL A 91 -8.10 10.49 -4.14
CA VAL A 91 -7.72 11.84 -4.57
C VAL A 91 -7.51 12.76 -3.36
N ALA A 92 -8.40 12.68 -2.38
CA ALA A 92 -8.29 13.48 -1.16
C ALA A 92 -7.20 12.94 -0.21
N TYR A 93 -7.03 11.62 -0.16
CA TYR A 93 -6.11 10.92 0.75
C TYR A 93 -5.11 10.08 -0.04
N GLN A 94 -4.11 10.72 -0.61
CA GLN A 94 -3.14 10.06 -1.49
C GLN A 94 -2.24 9.04 -0.76
N GLY A 95 -1.82 9.37 0.46
CA GLY A 95 -1.13 8.44 1.35
C GLY A 95 0.30 8.06 0.93
N GLY A 96 0.97 8.88 0.11
CA GLY A 96 2.32 8.58 -0.35
C GLY A 96 3.30 8.31 0.79
N THR A 97 4.12 7.26 0.65
CA THR A 97 5.08 6.81 1.67
C THR A 97 6.53 7.01 1.25
N VAL A 98 6.82 7.15 -0.03
CA VAL A 98 8.19 7.30 -0.54
C VAL A 98 8.70 8.73 -0.37
N ALA A 99 10.02 8.87 -0.16
CA ALA A 99 10.78 10.14 -0.10
C ALA A 99 10.31 11.12 0.98
N ALA A 100 9.93 10.61 2.15
CA ALA A 100 9.46 11.42 3.27
C ALA A 100 10.45 12.51 3.72
N ILE A 101 11.78 12.24 3.62
CA ILE A 101 12.84 13.19 4.06
C ILE A 101 13.14 14.32 3.07
N TYR A 102 12.76 14.16 1.79
CA TYR A 102 13.14 15.14 0.76
C TYR A 102 12.09 16.24 0.55
N GLY A 103 11.03 16.27 1.34
CA GLY A 103 9.94 17.23 1.18
C GLY A 103 9.22 17.10 -0.18
N GLN A 104 9.66 16.18 -1.02
CA GLN A 104 9.03 15.89 -2.28
C GLN A 104 7.83 15.01 -2.00
N MET A 105 6.65 15.49 -2.33
CA MET A 105 5.45 14.69 -2.35
C MET A 105 5.54 13.70 -3.52
N GLN A 106 6.30 12.65 -3.37
CA GLN A 106 6.09 11.51 -4.23
C GLN A 106 4.77 10.86 -3.81
N MET A 107 3.86 10.80 -4.75
CA MET A 107 2.48 10.36 -4.54
C MET A 107 2.37 8.84 -4.50
N SER A 108 3.50 8.13 -4.49
CA SER A 108 3.53 6.67 -4.49
C SER A 108 3.42 6.13 -3.07
N ARG A 109 2.37 5.40 -2.83
CA ARG A 109 2.20 4.58 -1.63
C ARG A 109 2.62 3.16 -1.98
N ILE A 110 3.71 2.70 -1.37
CA ILE A 110 4.28 1.37 -1.58
C ILE A 110 4.45 0.58 -0.28
N ASP A 111 4.25 1.25 0.86
CA ASP A 111 4.22 0.63 2.17
C ASP A 111 2.77 0.38 2.58
N PHE A 112 2.46 -0.85 2.96
CA PHE A 112 1.10 -1.28 3.24
C PHE A 112 0.97 -1.99 4.58
N ILE A 113 -0.24 -1.92 5.14
CA ILE A 113 -0.74 -2.83 6.16
C ILE A 113 -1.98 -3.50 5.57
N TYR A 114 -1.79 -4.69 5.01
CA TYR A 114 -2.88 -5.57 4.58
C TYR A 114 -3.33 -6.43 5.76
N TYR A 115 -4.61 -6.75 5.81
CA TYR A 115 -5.15 -7.61 6.86
C TYR A 115 -6.28 -8.50 6.34
N LYS A 116 -6.51 -9.62 7.04
CA LYS A 116 -7.60 -10.56 6.79
C LYS A 116 -8.03 -11.20 8.11
N GLY A 117 -9.31 -11.51 8.25
CA GLY A 117 -9.91 -12.08 9.48
C GLY A 117 -10.70 -11.06 10.28
N GLY A 118 -11.03 -11.40 11.54
CA GLY A 118 -11.88 -10.64 12.44
C GLY A 118 -11.22 -9.36 12.98
N LEU A 119 -10.95 -8.41 12.10
CA LEU A 119 -10.41 -7.10 12.44
C LEU A 119 -11.24 -5.98 11.80
N LYS A 120 -11.45 -4.92 12.56
CA LYS A 120 -12.09 -3.68 12.09
C LYS A 120 -11.10 -2.53 12.19
N VAL A 121 -10.89 -1.81 11.10
CA VAL A 121 -10.01 -0.63 11.10
C VAL A 121 -10.70 0.53 11.82
N LEU A 122 -10.15 0.97 12.94
CA LEU A 122 -10.61 2.16 13.65
C LEU A 122 -10.01 3.43 13.05
N SER A 123 -8.72 3.42 12.75
CA SER A 123 -8.04 4.51 12.07
C SER A 123 -6.85 3.99 11.25
N SER A 124 -6.52 4.68 10.18
CA SER A 124 -5.28 4.45 9.43
C SER A 124 -4.76 5.77 8.87
N LYS A 125 -3.48 6.05 9.08
CA LYS A 125 -2.83 7.30 8.67
C LYS A 125 -1.37 7.10 8.29
N ILE A 126 -0.86 8.04 7.49
CA ILE A 126 0.57 8.13 7.18
C ILE A 126 1.23 9.05 8.23
N VAL A 127 2.34 8.59 8.77
CA VAL A 127 3.16 9.31 9.75
C VAL A 127 4.49 9.64 9.10
N ARG A 128 4.83 10.94 9.05
CA ARG A 128 6.05 11.46 8.40
C ARG A 128 6.97 12.21 9.35
N THR A 129 6.43 12.59 10.50
CA THR A 129 7.15 13.34 11.53
C THR A 129 6.64 12.90 12.90
N ALA A 130 7.49 13.05 13.89
CA ALA A 130 7.10 12.95 15.29
C ALA A 130 7.24 14.35 15.92
N PRO A 131 6.26 15.24 15.76
CA PRO A 131 6.37 16.64 16.17
C PRO A 131 6.53 16.83 17.68
N GLU A 132 6.24 15.81 18.46
CA GLU A 132 6.37 15.80 19.92
C GLU A 132 7.80 15.45 20.37
N ILE A 133 8.66 15.05 19.44
CA ILE A 133 10.02 14.61 19.72
C ILE A 133 10.94 15.41 18.78
N ASP A 134 11.83 16.20 19.39
CA ASP A 134 12.76 17.06 18.65
C ASP A 134 13.91 16.24 18.02
N TYR A 135 13.56 15.38 17.03
CA TYR A 135 14.56 14.70 16.22
C TYR A 135 14.12 14.54 14.76
N VAL A 136 15.09 14.31 13.91
CA VAL A 136 14.91 14.12 12.48
C VAL A 136 14.30 12.76 12.22
N TRP A 137 13.29 12.69 11.34
CA TRP A 137 12.76 11.43 10.84
C TRP A 137 13.86 10.62 10.14
N ALA A 138 14.12 9.42 10.61
CA ALA A 138 15.32 8.65 10.26
C ALA A 138 15.17 7.77 9.00
N SER A 139 14.02 7.80 8.32
CA SER A 139 13.75 6.99 7.13
C SER A 139 13.42 7.87 5.94
N ASP A 140 13.77 7.41 4.75
CA ASP A 140 13.30 7.97 3.48
C ASP A 140 11.85 7.59 3.17
N HIS A 141 11.28 6.62 3.90
CA HIS A 141 9.86 6.30 3.86
C HIS A 141 9.09 6.90 5.04
N ALA A 142 7.83 7.23 4.82
CA ALA A 142 6.86 7.49 5.87
C ALA A 142 6.34 6.17 6.44
N ALA A 143 5.92 6.17 7.71
CA ALA A 143 5.29 4.99 8.31
C ALA A 143 3.78 4.97 8.04
N VAL A 144 3.22 3.79 7.93
CA VAL A 144 1.77 3.56 7.97
C VAL A 144 1.40 3.13 9.38
N LEU A 145 0.45 3.82 10.00
CA LEU A 145 -0.07 3.49 11.33
C LEU A 145 -1.56 3.16 11.23
N THR A 146 -1.91 1.94 11.59
CA THR A 146 -3.31 1.48 11.65
C THR A 146 -3.66 1.00 13.05
N VAL A 147 -4.83 1.39 13.52
CA VAL A 147 -5.43 0.90 14.76
C VAL A 147 -6.59 -0.02 14.41
N PHE A 148 -6.55 -1.22 14.95
CA PHE A 148 -7.59 -2.22 14.77
C PHE A 148 -8.35 -2.49 16.07
N GLU A 149 -9.62 -2.82 15.93
CA GLU A 149 -10.44 -3.51 16.93
C GLU A 149 -10.51 -4.98 16.54
N VAL A 150 -10.34 -5.88 17.50
CA VAL A 150 -10.51 -7.33 17.27
C VAL A 150 -11.99 -7.66 17.45
N GLU A 151 -12.60 -8.30 16.46
CA GLU A 151 -14.01 -8.69 16.45
C GLU A 151 -14.25 -10.09 17.03
#